data_499776e4d5ad417be041ab092d85eb1f
#
_entry.id   499776e4d5ad417be041ab092d85eb1f
#
_cell.length_a   1.000
_cell.length_b   1.000
_cell.length_c   1.000
_cell.angle_alpha   90.00
_cell.angle_beta   90.00
_cell.angle_gamma   90.00
#
_symmetry.space_group_name_H-M   'P 1'
#
loop_
_entity.id
_entity.type
_entity.pdbx_description
1 polymer ?
#
loop_
_entity_poly.entity_id
_entity_poly.type
_entity_poly.pdbx_seq_one_letter_code
_entity_poly.pdbx_strand_id
1 'polypeptide(L)'
;MVSETPALEVQTSERLITGEELSKMPDSELCELIEGRIIPMSPTSHIHGRIEGRIYHLLASHVQANKLGQVMVGEVGIYIRRNPDTIRAADVLYISNARYAQARSQSYLDVAPELVVEILSPDDAWQAVMRKLADYFSVGVQVVWVADPETRSVYVYQSATSAQQFKEGDTLTAPDVLPGFAVPLADLFAA
;
A
#
# COMPACT_ATOMS: atom_id res chain seq x y z
N MET A 1 -62.21 0.95 0.11
CA MET A 1 -61.16 1.41 1.04
C MET A 1 -60.06 0.36 0.98
N VAL A 2 -58.97 0.67 0.27
CA VAL A 2 -57.83 -0.21 0.16
C VAL A 2 -56.81 0.31 1.20
N SER A 3 -56.51 -0.54 2.20
CA SER A 3 -55.52 -0.22 3.23
C SER A 3 -54.13 -0.36 2.64
N GLU A 4 -53.41 0.73 2.46
CA GLU A 4 -51.98 0.73 2.14
C GLU A 4 -51.23 0.36 3.40
N THR A 5 -50.54 -0.81 3.37
CA THR A 5 -49.58 -1.21 4.37
C THR A 5 -48.29 -0.41 4.12
N PRO A 6 -47.74 0.34 5.08
CA PRO A 6 -46.47 1.03 4.89
C PRO A 6 -45.33 0.02 4.75
N ALA A 7 -44.59 0.11 3.67
CA ALA A 7 -43.36 -0.62 3.47
C ALA A 7 -42.35 -0.19 4.57
N LEU A 8 -41.97 -1.13 5.41
CA LEU A 8 -40.84 -0.97 6.33
C LEU A 8 -39.55 -0.83 5.51
N GLU A 9 -39.06 0.41 5.39
CA GLU A 9 -37.68 0.66 5.00
C GLU A 9 -36.76 0.05 6.06
N VAL A 10 -36.21 -1.13 5.77
CA VAL A 10 -35.11 -1.68 6.53
C VAL A 10 -33.88 -0.83 6.20
N GLN A 11 -33.67 0.23 6.96
CA GLN A 11 -32.34 0.87 7.01
C GLN A 11 -31.39 -0.09 7.71
N THR A 12 -30.77 -0.97 6.96
CA THR A 12 -29.55 -1.65 7.42
C THR A 12 -28.45 -0.60 7.48
N SER A 13 -28.32 0.08 8.61
CA SER A 13 -27.10 0.83 8.91
C SER A 13 -25.99 -0.21 9.07
N GLU A 14 -25.23 -0.47 8.00
CA GLU A 14 -24.04 -1.30 8.09
C GLU A 14 -23.15 -0.71 9.18
N ARG A 15 -22.92 -1.49 10.24
CA ARG A 15 -22.06 -1.10 11.34
C ARG A 15 -20.65 -0.86 10.79
N LEU A 16 -20.13 0.34 10.97
CA LEU A 16 -18.73 0.63 10.69
C LEU A 16 -17.84 -0.11 11.69
N ILE A 17 -16.75 -0.69 11.22
CA ILE A 17 -15.78 -1.40 12.07
C ILE A 17 -14.49 -0.60 12.20
N THR A 18 -13.76 -0.87 13.28
CA THR A 18 -12.42 -0.33 13.50
C THR A 18 -11.34 -1.27 12.99
N GLY A 19 -10.13 -0.76 12.80
CA GLY A 19 -8.99 -1.60 12.44
C GLY A 19 -8.64 -2.61 13.52
N GLU A 20 -8.84 -2.27 14.80
CA GLU A 20 -8.66 -3.21 15.90
C GLU A 20 -9.69 -4.34 15.89
N GLU A 21 -10.92 -4.06 15.46
CA GLU A 21 -11.93 -5.11 15.25
C GLU A 21 -11.55 -5.99 14.05
N LEU A 22 -11.18 -5.36 12.91
CA LEU A 22 -10.75 -6.08 11.71
C LEU A 22 -9.59 -7.04 12.02
N SER A 23 -8.56 -6.58 12.75
CA SER A 23 -7.38 -7.40 13.07
C SER A 23 -7.66 -8.62 13.95
N LYS A 24 -8.84 -8.68 14.59
CA LYS A 24 -9.27 -9.77 15.44
C LYS A 24 -10.31 -10.66 14.81
N MET A 25 -10.76 -10.34 13.60
CA MET A 25 -11.77 -11.15 12.90
C MET A 25 -11.13 -12.47 12.47
N PRO A 26 -11.69 -13.62 12.89
CA PRO A 26 -11.25 -14.90 12.36
C PRO A 26 -11.56 -14.95 10.86
N ASP A 27 -10.68 -15.56 10.10
CA ASP A 27 -10.84 -15.75 8.65
C ASP A 27 -11.02 -14.42 7.87
N SER A 28 -10.40 -13.32 8.35
CA SER A 28 -10.38 -12.08 7.59
C SER A 28 -9.63 -12.34 6.29
N GLU A 29 -10.37 -12.35 5.19
CA GLU A 29 -9.80 -12.38 3.85
C GLU A 29 -8.92 -11.14 3.65
N LEU A 30 -8.02 -11.23 2.68
CA LEU A 30 -7.21 -10.09 2.26
C LEU A 30 -8.12 -8.90 1.92
N CYS A 31 -7.95 -7.78 2.60
CA CYS A 31 -8.85 -6.64 2.46
C CYS A 31 -8.21 -5.31 2.88
N GLU A 32 -8.77 -4.23 2.39
CA GLU A 32 -8.59 -2.88 2.95
C GLU A 32 -9.78 -2.49 3.83
N LEU A 33 -9.60 -1.49 4.66
CA LEU A 33 -10.69 -0.85 5.40
C LEU A 33 -10.84 0.58 4.93
N ILE A 34 -12.00 0.91 4.35
CA ILE A 34 -12.26 2.27 3.84
C ILE A 34 -13.47 2.85 4.58
N GLU A 35 -13.22 3.88 5.37
CA GLU A 35 -14.26 4.55 6.17
C GLU A 35 -15.06 3.57 7.05
N GLY A 36 -14.35 2.59 7.65
CA GLY A 36 -14.94 1.57 8.49
C GLY A 36 -15.66 0.46 7.73
N ARG A 37 -15.50 0.36 6.41
CA ARG A 37 -16.08 -0.69 5.54
C ARG A 37 -15.00 -1.58 4.99
N ILE A 38 -15.20 -2.90 5.07
CA ILE A 38 -14.29 -3.89 4.50
C ILE A 38 -14.41 -3.86 2.97
N ILE A 39 -13.30 -3.70 2.31
CA ILE A 39 -13.15 -3.80 0.85
C ILE A 39 -12.31 -5.05 0.55
N PRO A 40 -12.92 -6.15 0.12
CA PRO A 40 -12.19 -7.36 -0.22
C PRO A 40 -11.20 -7.13 -1.35
N MET A 41 -10.05 -7.80 -1.28
CA MET A 41 -9.04 -7.82 -2.33
C MET A 41 -8.98 -9.21 -2.96
N SER A 42 -8.73 -9.28 -4.25
CA SER A 42 -8.52 -10.54 -4.96
C SER A 42 -7.09 -11.06 -4.76
N PRO A 43 -6.86 -12.38 -4.81
CA PRO A 43 -5.51 -12.90 -4.88
C PRO A 43 -4.74 -12.32 -6.06
N THR A 44 -3.48 -11.95 -5.83
CA THR A 44 -2.62 -11.36 -6.84
C THR A 44 -2.14 -12.39 -7.87
N SER A 45 -1.79 -11.95 -9.07
CA SER A 45 -1.23 -12.81 -10.10
C SER A 45 0.18 -13.27 -9.75
N HIS A 46 0.63 -14.40 -10.35
CA HIS A 46 2.01 -14.87 -10.15
C HIS A 46 3.06 -13.87 -10.66
N ILE A 47 2.70 -13.03 -11.65
CA ILE A 47 3.57 -11.96 -12.15
C ILE A 47 3.73 -10.88 -11.09
N HIS A 48 2.62 -10.44 -10.50
CA HIS A 48 2.62 -9.48 -9.40
C HIS A 48 3.48 -10.00 -8.23
N GLY A 49 3.20 -11.18 -7.71
CA GLY A 49 3.95 -11.76 -6.59
C GLY A 49 5.45 -11.95 -6.88
N ARG A 50 5.83 -12.26 -8.14
CA ARG A 50 7.23 -12.34 -8.54
C ARG A 50 7.91 -10.96 -8.46
N ILE A 51 7.27 -9.91 -8.97
CA ILE A 51 7.81 -8.55 -8.95
C ILE A 51 7.88 -8.03 -7.52
N GLU A 52 6.84 -8.27 -6.73
CA GLU A 52 6.79 -7.95 -5.30
C GLU A 52 7.97 -8.55 -4.54
N GLY A 53 8.18 -9.86 -4.68
CA GLY A 53 9.30 -10.56 -4.06
C GLY A 53 10.66 -10.04 -4.54
N ARG A 54 10.77 -9.63 -5.82
CA ARG A 54 12.00 -9.07 -6.37
C ARG A 54 12.28 -7.68 -5.79
N ILE A 55 11.29 -6.80 -5.75
CA ILE A 55 11.41 -5.46 -5.17
C ILE A 55 11.77 -5.58 -3.68
N TYR A 56 11.04 -6.44 -2.94
CA TYR A 56 11.36 -6.72 -1.55
C TYR A 56 12.82 -7.14 -1.37
N HIS A 57 13.30 -8.11 -2.15
CA HIS A 57 14.67 -8.60 -2.06
C HIS A 57 15.71 -7.50 -2.27
N LEU A 58 15.53 -6.67 -3.29
CA LEU A 58 16.46 -5.58 -3.61
C LEU A 58 16.48 -4.52 -2.49
N LEU A 59 15.32 -4.11 -2.02
CA LEU A 59 15.19 -3.14 -0.92
C LEU A 59 15.72 -3.71 0.39
N ALA A 60 15.32 -4.93 0.76
CA ALA A 60 15.72 -5.57 2.01
C ALA A 60 17.23 -5.80 2.07
N SER A 61 17.85 -6.21 0.96
CA SER A 61 19.31 -6.39 0.90
C SER A 61 20.05 -5.08 1.18
N HIS A 62 19.63 -3.97 0.57
CA HIS A 62 20.24 -2.66 0.81
C HIS A 62 19.99 -2.16 2.24
N VAL A 63 18.76 -2.24 2.71
CA VAL A 63 18.33 -1.76 4.04
C VAL A 63 19.07 -2.52 5.16
N GLN A 64 19.19 -3.84 5.04
CA GLN A 64 19.90 -4.69 6.00
C GLN A 64 21.40 -4.42 6.01
N ALA A 65 22.03 -4.35 4.83
CA ALA A 65 23.47 -4.07 4.71
C ALA A 65 23.86 -2.74 5.35
N ASN A 66 22.98 -1.75 5.26
CA ASN A 66 23.21 -0.39 5.78
C ASN A 66 22.52 -0.13 7.13
N LYS A 67 21.82 -1.10 7.71
CA LYS A 67 21.10 -1.03 9.01
C LYS A 67 20.11 0.14 9.09
N LEU A 68 19.41 0.45 7.98
CA LEU A 68 18.57 1.63 7.86
C LEU A 68 17.21 1.48 8.53
N GLY A 69 16.63 0.27 8.57
CA GLY A 69 15.30 0.04 9.09
C GLY A 69 14.75 -1.33 8.74
N GLN A 70 13.47 -1.38 8.41
CA GLN A 70 12.75 -2.59 8.02
C GLN A 70 12.13 -2.44 6.63
N VAL A 71 12.12 -3.52 5.86
CA VAL A 71 11.29 -3.66 4.67
C VAL A 71 10.24 -4.72 4.96
N MET A 72 8.99 -4.41 4.69
CA MET A 72 7.86 -5.31 4.90
C MET A 72 7.17 -5.57 3.56
N VAL A 73 6.53 -6.74 3.42
CA VAL A 73 5.92 -7.24 2.20
C VAL A 73 4.65 -8.04 2.54
N GLY A 74 3.72 -8.12 1.61
CA GLY A 74 2.48 -8.90 1.77
C GLY A 74 1.32 -8.07 2.31
N GLU A 75 0.94 -7.06 1.58
CA GLU A 75 -0.24 -6.21 1.82
C GLU A 75 -0.30 -5.67 3.25
N VAL A 76 0.80 -5.03 3.64
CA VAL A 76 0.95 -4.50 5.01
C VAL A 76 0.00 -3.35 5.26
N GLY A 77 -0.89 -3.54 6.23
CA GLY A 77 -1.89 -2.53 6.59
C GLY A 77 -1.28 -1.28 7.21
N ILE A 78 -1.64 -0.11 6.67
CA ILE A 78 -1.22 1.22 7.15
C ILE A 78 -2.48 2.01 7.51
N TYR A 79 -2.56 2.51 8.75
CA TYR A 79 -3.61 3.46 9.12
C TYR A 79 -3.45 4.79 8.39
N ILE A 80 -4.48 5.14 7.64
CA ILE A 80 -4.57 6.44 6.94
C ILE A 80 -5.38 7.43 7.78
N ARG A 81 -6.46 6.94 8.40
CA ARG A 81 -7.38 7.78 9.17
C ARG A 81 -8.05 6.96 10.27
N ARG A 82 -8.43 7.66 11.33
CA ARG A 82 -9.27 7.14 12.40
C ARG A 82 -10.62 7.86 12.43
N ASN A 83 -11.66 7.14 12.87
CA ASN A 83 -13.00 7.67 13.12
C ASN A 83 -13.68 8.34 11.91
N PRO A 84 -14.13 7.62 10.87
CA PRO A 84 -14.05 6.18 10.69
C PRO A 84 -12.68 5.74 10.19
N ASP A 85 -12.28 4.52 10.54
CA ASP A 85 -10.97 4.00 10.20
C ASP A 85 -10.82 3.76 8.69
N THR A 86 -9.67 4.15 8.17
CA THR A 86 -9.22 3.81 6.83
C THR A 86 -7.83 3.18 6.94
N ILE A 87 -7.68 1.98 6.38
CA ILE A 87 -6.43 1.22 6.33
C ILE A 87 -6.20 0.82 4.90
N ARG A 88 -5.03 1.19 4.37
CA ARG A 88 -4.55 0.76 3.06
C ARG A 88 -3.58 -0.40 3.22
N ALA A 89 -3.64 -1.33 2.30
CA ALA A 89 -2.73 -2.45 2.19
C ALA A 89 -1.65 -2.12 1.14
N ALA A 90 -0.39 -2.07 1.57
CA ALA A 90 0.76 -1.79 0.71
C ALA A 90 1.48 -3.09 0.34
N ASP A 91 1.80 -3.28 -0.96
CA ASP A 91 2.50 -4.48 -1.42
C ASP A 91 3.88 -4.58 -0.77
N VAL A 92 4.69 -3.52 -0.85
CA VAL A 92 5.99 -3.43 -0.17
C VAL A 92 6.13 -2.05 0.47
N LEU A 93 6.77 -2.00 1.64
CA LEU A 93 7.11 -0.73 2.26
C LEU A 93 8.51 -0.76 2.88
N TYR A 94 9.11 0.44 3.02
CA TYR A 94 10.30 0.65 3.85
C TYR A 94 10.00 1.68 4.93
N ILE A 95 10.41 1.34 6.16
CA ILE A 95 10.33 2.22 7.31
C ILE A 95 11.68 2.27 8.03
N SER A 96 12.17 3.46 8.33
CA SER A 96 13.41 3.64 9.07
C SER A 96 13.29 3.16 10.53
N ASN A 97 14.41 2.81 11.14
CA ASN A 97 14.46 2.46 12.57
C ASN A 97 13.86 3.57 13.44
N ALA A 98 14.10 4.84 13.11
CA ALA A 98 13.64 5.98 13.87
C ALA A 98 12.10 6.13 13.84
N ARG A 99 11.48 5.90 12.68
CA ARG A 99 10.01 5.92 12.57
C ARG A 99 9.41 4.66 13.17
N TYR A 100 9.95 3.49 12.88
CA TYR A 100 9.43 2.23 13.39
C TYR A 100 9.41 2.18 14.93
N ALA A 101 10.39 2.77 15.60
CA ALA A 101 10.42 2.89 17.05
C ALA A 101 9.27 3.73 17.64
N GLN A 102 8.53 4.48 16.82
CA GLN A 102 7.37 5.28 17.22
C GLN A 102 6.06 4.51 17.09
N ALA A 103 6.05 3.36 16.39
CA ALA A 103 4.86 2.55 16.23
C ALA A 103 4.33 2.06 17.58
N ARG A 104 3.03 2.19 17.80
CA ARG A 104 2.32 1.81 19.02
C ARG A 104 1.33 0.68 18.78
N SER A 105 0.78 0.62 17.61
CA SER A 105 -0.19 -0.41 17.23
C SER A 105 0.47 -1.78 17.12
N GLN A 106 -0.23 -2.82 17.57
CA GLN A 106 0.19 -4.22 17.43
C GLN A 106 -0.49 -4.90 16.23
N SER A 107 -1.36 -4.19 15.52
CA SER A 107 -2.06 -4.70 14.34
C SER A 107 -1.52 -4.09 13.06
N TYR A 108 -2.09 -2.99 12.64
CA TYR A 108 -1.68 -2.26 11.44
C TYR A 108 -0.72 -1.12 11.81
N LEU A 109 0.15 -0.74 10.88
CA LEU A 109 1.15 0.28 11.09
C LEU A 109 0.49 1.66 11.30
N ASP A 110 0.73 2.27 12.45
CA ASP A 110 0.18 3.57 12.84
C ASP A 110 1.19 4.72 12.72
N VAL A 111 2.29 4.45 12.05
CA VAL A 111 3.34 5.41 11.68
C VAL A 111 3.57 5.30 10.17
N ALA A 112 3.62 6.43 9.48
CA ALA A 112 3.86 6.43 8.05
C ALA A 112 5.25 5.89 7.70
N PRO A 113 5.39 4.90 6.78
CA PRO A 113 6.69 4.53 6.24
C PRO A 113 7.26 5.66 5.37
N GLU A 114 8.55 5.64 5.09
CA GLU A 114 9.15 6.58 4.16
C GLU A 114 8.84 6.26 2.71
N LEU A 115 8.83 4.97 2.37
CA LEU A 115 8.56 4.48 1.02
C LEU A 115 7.44 3.44 1.05
N VAL A 116 6.49 3.59 0.14
CA VAL A 116 5.50 2.58 -0.23
C VAL A 116 5.71 2.19 -1.68
N VAL A 117 5.54 0.92 -2.00
CA VAL A 117 5.54 0.40 -3.36
C VAL A 117 4.20 -0.27 -3.62
N GLU A 118 3.56 0.10 -4.72
CA GLU A 118 2.35 -0.53 -5.28
C GLU A 118 2.71 -1.16 -6.62
N ILE A 119 2.23 -2.36 -6.89
CA ILE A 119 2.44 -3.06 -8.15
C ILE A 119 1.10 -3.15 -8.87
N LEU A 120 1.01 -2.57 -10.05
CA LEU A 120 -0.24 -2.55 -10.81
C LEU A 120 -0.65 -3.95 -11.25
N SER A 121 -1.92 -4.25 -11.09
CA SER A 121 -2.61 -5.36 -11.72
C SER A 121 -3.33 -4.88 -12.99
N PRO A 122 -3.57 -5.76 -13.98
CA PRO A 122 -4.22 -5.34 -15.25
C PRO A 122 -5.59 -4.71 -15.06
N ASP A 123 -6.30 -5.06 -13.99
CA ASP A 123 -7.65 -4.58 -13.70
C ASP A 123 -7.69 -3.33 -12.81
N ASP A 124 -6.53 -2.78 -12.44
CA ASP A 124 -6.47 -1.61 -11.57
C ASP A 124 -6.96 -0.35 -12.28
N ALA A 125 -8.03 0.22 -11.75
CA ALA A 125 -8.50 1.51 -12.22
C ALA A 125 -7.56 2.62 -11.76
N TRP A 126 -7.05 3.42 -12.71
CA TRP A 126 -6.12 4.53 -12.42
C TRP A 126 -6.62 5.47 -11.31
N GLN A 127 -7.94 5.72 -11.26
CA GLN A 127 -8.52 6.52 -10.20
C GLN A 127 -8.37 5.90 -8.80
N ALA A 128 -8.37 4.57 -8.68
CA ALA A 128 -8.14 3.89 -7.42
C ALA A 128 -6.68 4.05 -6.97
N VAL A 129 -5.74 3.91 -7.91
CA VAL A 129 -4.31 4.17 -7.67
C VAL A 129 -4.09 5.60 -7.17
N MET A 130 -4.69 6.59 -7.83
CA MET A 130 -4.55 7.99 -7.41
C MET A 130 -5.14 8.27 -6.02
N ARG A 131 -6.22 7.58 -5.64
CA ARG A 131 -6.76 7.68 -4.27
C ARG A 131 -5.79 7.07 -3.24
N LYS A 132 -5.21 5.90 -3.53
CA LYS A 132 -4.18 5.31 -2.65
C LYS A 132 -2.98 6.25 -2.47
N LEU A 133 -2.47 6.85 -3.56
CA LEU A 133 -1.39 7.84 -3.50
C LEU A 133 -1.74 9.01 -2.58
N ALA A 134 -2.94 9.60 -2.76
CA ALA A 134 -3.39 10.71 -1.92
C ALA A 134 -3.48 10.30 -0.44
N ASP A 135 -3.98 9.10 -0.15
CA ASP A 135 -4.06 8.55 1.20
C ASP A 135 -2.66 8.41 1.82
N TYR A 136 -1.69 7.80 1.12
CA TYR A 136 -0.34 7.63 1.62
C TYR A 136 0.37 8.95 1.91
N PHE A 137 0.29 9.91 0.98
CA PHE A 137 0.91 11.23 1.21
C PHE A 137 0.22 12.01 2.34
N SER A 138 -1.09 11.81 2.56
CA SER A 138 -1.83 12.49 3.63
C SER A 138 -1.32 12.15 5.04
N VAL A 139 -0.72 10.98 5.22
CA VAL A 139 -0.18 10.52 6.51
C VAL A 139 1.32 10.72 6.64
N GLY A 140 1.99 11.20 5.60
CA GLY A 140 3.42 11.55 5.63
C GLY A 140 4.36 10.50 5.04
N VAL A 141 3.86 9.61 4.17
CA VAL A 141 4.72 8.83 3.26
C VAL A 141 5.48 9.83 2.37
N GLN A 142 6.77 9.61 2.20
CA GLN A 142 7.64 10.57 1.48
C GLN A 142 7.73 10.25 -0.01
N VAL A 143 7.76 8.95 -0.34
CA VAL A 143 7.91 8.47 -1.72
C VAL A 143 6.98 7.30 -1.93
N VAL A 144 6.28 7.27 -3.07
CA VAL A 144 5.52 6.11 -3.51
C VAL A 144 6.03 5.67 -4.88
N TRP A 145 6.38 4.41 -5.01
CA TRP A 145 6.67 3.79 -6.29
C TRP A 145 5.43 3.06 -6.78
N VAL A 146 5.07 3.28 -8.02
CA VAL A 146 4.03 2.50 -8.72
C VAL A 146 4.74 1.72 -9.83
N ALA A 147 4.90 0.42 -9.62
CA ALA A 147 5.51 -0.48 -10.60
C ALA A 147 4.44 -0.98 -11.57
N ASP A 148 4.69 -0.80 -12.85
CA ASP A 148 3.82 -1.26 -13.94
C ASP A 148 4.48 -2.45 -14.65
N PRO A 149 3.99 -3.69 -14.42
CA PRO A 149 4.52 -4.88 -15.05
C PRO A 149 4.33 -4.92 -16.57
N GLU A 150 3.26 -4.31 -17.08
CA GLU A 150 2.93 -4.33 -18.50
C GLU A 150 3.91 -3.50 -19.31
N THR A 151 4.18 -2.27 -18.85
CA THR A 151 5.12 -1.36 -19.51
C THR A 151 6.56 -1.50 -19.01
N ARG A 152 6.80 -2.37 -18.00
CA ARG A 152 8.10 -2.59 -17.34
C ARG A 152 8.72 -1.25 -16.89
N SER A 153 7.90 -0.40 -16.26
CA SER A 153 8.31 0.91 -15.78
C SER A 153 7.93 1.11 -14.31
N VAL A 154 8.58 2.07 -13.66
CA VAL A 154 8.25 2.50 -12.31
C VAL A 154 8.01 4.01 -12.32
N TYR A 155 6.87 4.41 -11.79
CA TYR A 155 6.56 5.81 -11.53
C TYR A 155 6.91 6.13 -10.09
N VAL A 156 7.84 7.04 -9.90
CA VAL A 156 8.27 7.53 -8.58
C VAL A 156 7.54 8.81 -8.27
N TYR A 157 6.66 8.76 -7.29
CA TYR A 157 5.88 9.89 -6.81
C TYR A 157 6.52 10.47 -5.55
N GLN A 158 6.75 11.79 -5.53
CA GLN A 158 7.13 12.57 -4.33
C GLN A 158 5.95 13.40 -3.81
N SER A 159 4.84 13.41 -4.52
CA SER A 159 3.54 13.93 -4.12
C SER A 159 2.46 13.28 -5.01
N ALA A 160 1.19 13.41 -4.65
CA ALA A 160 0.09 12.87 -5.45
C ALA A 160 -0.01 13.45 -6.87
N THR A 161 0.68 14.55 -7.17
CA THR A 161 0.60 15.26 -8.46
C THR A 161 1.93 15.34 -9.20
N SER A 162 3.01 14.80 -8.65
CA SER A 162 4.35 14.86 -9.26
C SER A 162 4.96 13.47 -9.32
N ALA A 163 5.16 12.96 -10.53
CA ALA A 163 5.80 11.69 -10.79
C ALA A 163 6.95 11.81 -11.79
N GLN A 164 7.97 11.00 -11.58
CA GLN A 164 9.02 10.72 -12.57
C GLN A 164 8.89 9.28 -13.01
N GLN A 165 8.85 9.03 -14.31
CA GLN A 165 8.84 7.68 -14.88
C GLN A 165 10.26 7.20 -15.13
N PHE A 166 10.56 5.98 -14.66
CA PHE A 166 11.77 5.21 -14.97
C PHE A 166 11.40 4.05 -15.88
N LYS A 167 12.24 3.77 -16.87
CA LYS A 167 12.05 2.72 -17.88
C LYS A 167 13.25 1.78 -17.93
N GLU A 168 13.10 0.68 -18.64
CA GLU A 168 14.21 -0.23 -18.91
C GLU A 168 15.41 0.54 -19.50
N GLY A 169 16.59 0.38 -18.89
CA GLY A 169 17.80 1.17 -19.20
C GLY A 169 18.11 2.25 -18.15
N ASP A 170 17.11 2.66 -17.36
CA ASP A 170 17.33 3.60 -16.26
C ASP A 170 17.83 2.89 -15.00
N THR A 171 18.40 3.67 -14.09
CA THR A 171 18.74 3.25 -12.73
C THR A 171 17.74 3.84 -11.75
N LEU A 172 17.01 2.99 -11.03
CA LEU A 172 16.08 3.41 -9.99
C LEU A 172 16.85 3.79 -8.74
N THR A 173 16.58 4.97 -8.21
CA THR A 173 17.19 5.50 -6.98
C THR A 173 16.12 6.10 -6.07
N ALA A 174 16.45 6.26 -4.79
CA ALA A 174 15.60 6.93 -3.82
C ALA A 174 16.46 7.69 -2.79
N PRO A 175 17.25 8.69 -3.21
CA PRO A 175 18.30 9.29 -2.39
C PRO A 175 17.77 9.92 -1.09
N ASP A 176 16.54 10.45 -1.12
CA ASP A 176 15.94 11.15 0.01
C ASP A 176 15.52 10.18 1.14
N VAL A 177 15.18 8.93 0.81
CA VAL A 177 14.68 7.94 1.77
C VAL A 177 15.60 6.73 1.93
N LEU A 178 16.36 6.36 0.88
CA LEU A 178 17.29 5.23 0.86
C LEU A 178 18.65 5.69 0.28
N PRO A 179 19.47 6.37 1.08
CA PRO A 179 20.78 6.85 0.62
C PRO A 179 21.64 5.71 0.05
N GLY A 180 22.18 5.93 -1.16
CA GLY A 180 23.02 4.96 -1.85
C GLY A 180 22.29 3.80 -2.52
N PHE A 181 20.98 3.72 -2.43
CA PHE A 181 20.21 2.74 -3.19
C PHE A 181 20.21 3.09 -4.67
N ALA A 182 20.70 2.17 -5.51
CA ALA A 182 20.72 2.32 -6.96
C ALA A 182 20.66 0.92 -7.59
N VAL A 183 19.63 0.64 -8.37
CA VAL A 183 19.46 -0.63 -9.07
C VAL A 183 19.05 -0.39 -10.51
N PRO A 184 19.59 -1.15 -11.49
CA PRO A 184 19.08 -1.12 -12.85
C PRO A 184 17.60 -1.50 -12.84
N LEU A 185 16.75 -0.72 -13.50
CA LEU A 185 15.31 -1.00 -13.50
C LEU A 185 14.99 -2.37 -14.12
N ALA A 186 15.79 -2.83 -15.07
CA ALA A 186 15.68 -4.15 -15.66
C ALA A 186 15.68 -5.27 -14.60
N ASP A 187 16.41 -5.08 -13.50
CA ASP A 187 16.52 -6.10 -12.44
C ASP A 187 15.20 -6.29 -11.67
N LEU A 188 14.34 -5.26 -11.60
CA LEU A 188 13.04 -5.39 -10.96
C LEU A 188 12.12 -6.34 -11.73
N PHE A 189 12.22 -6.30 -13.05
CA PHE A 189 11.34 -7.05 -13.96
C PHE A 189 12.01 -8.31 -14.55
N ALA A 190 13.21 -8.65 -14.09
CA ALA A 190 13.91 -9.87 -14.53
C ALA A 190 13.10 -11.13 -14.23
N ALA A 191 13.15 -12.11 -15.15
CA ALA A 191 12.47 -13.40 -15.04
C ALA A 191 13.17 -14.33 -14.02
#